data_cee86faff58389524a77063636cb2d09
#
_entry.id   cee86faff58389524a77063636cb2d09
#
_cell.length_a   1.000
_cell.length_b   1.000
_cell.length_c   1.000
_cell.angle_alpha   90.00
_cell.angle_beta   90.00
_cell.angle_gamma   90.00
#
_symmetry.space_group_name_H-M   'P 1'
#
loop_
_entity.id
_entity.type
_entity.pdbx_description
1 polymer ?
#
loop_
_entity_poly.entity_id
_entity_poly.type
_entity_poly.pdbx_seq_one_letter_code
_entity_poly.pdbx_strand_id
1 'polypeptide(L)'
;MKRLGVIGGTALEAISEQHSTSKEDIILETPYGEVPVSCLEFESDKKIIFLQRHHGKVMRPPHEINHKANIFALYEAGVEAILSICSVGAIAKDFQPGQIDFANQYIDFSGLAMSFHNDEAIFTSMTSPFDSNMNQIIKANIVSSVGRTYWLAQGPQYETPAEINSIEFLGGEAVGMTMPREVKLAAELHIPYSALLISSNWAAGRDPGNPRAKLVHEEVSSQANLQHEQIYACINAIMQNNH
;
A
#
# COMPACT_ATOMS: atom_id res chain seq x y z
N MET A 1 8.01 -2.77 18.40
CA MET A 1 8.61 -2.16 17.17
C MET A 1 8.94 -0.69 17.44
N LYS A 2 10.14 -0.23 17.08
CA LYS A 2 10.59 1.16 17.28
C LYS A 2 10.42 2.02 16.03
N ARG A 3 10.59 1.46 14.84
CA ARG A 3 10.47 2.19 13.57
C ARG A 3 9.59 1.45 12.57
N LEU A 4 8.47 2.06 12.20
CA LEU A 4 7.56 1.55 11.18
C LEU A 4 7.65 2.43 9.93
N GLY A 5 7.90 1.83 8.78
CA GLY A 5 7.70 2.48 7.49
C GLY A 5 6.21 2.49 7.12
N VAL A 6 5.66 3.64 6.83
CA VAL A 6 4.27 3.75 6.34
C VAL A 6 4.30 4.34 4.94
N ILE A 7 3.79 3.59 3.95
CA ILE A 7 3.68 4.07 2.57
C ILE A 7 2.22 4.39 2.28
N GLY A 8 1.94 5.62 1.86
CA GLY A 8 0.57 6.04 1.60
C GLY A 8 0.42 7.12 0.55
N GLY A 9 -0.82 7.51 0.28
CA GLY A 9 -1.16 8.71 -0.48
C GLY A 9 -1.26 9.94 0.42
N THR A 10 -1.49 11.11 -0.17
CA THR A 10 -1.47 12.44 0.48
C THR A 10 -2.41 12.56 1.69
N ALA A 11 -3.57 11.91 1.65
CA ALA A 11 -4.56 12.00 2.72
C ALA A 11 -4.14 11.30 4.03
N LEU A 12 -3.18 10.39 3.95
CA LEU A 12 -2.76 9.55 5.08
C LEU A 12 -1.67 10.20 5.94
N GLU A 13 -0.97 11.18 5.40
CA GLU A 13 0.02 11.93 6.14
C GLU A 13 -0.60 12.68 7.33
N ALA A 14 -1.75 13.32 7.10
CA ALA A 14 -2.49 14.06 8.12
C ALA A 14 -2.94 13.19 9.32
N ILE A 15 -3.24 11.91 9.10
CA ILE A 15 -3.64 10.98 10.17
C ILE A 15 -2.49 10.72 11.13
N SER A 16 -1.32 10.45 10.58
CA SER A 16 -0.14 10.17 11.39
C SER A 16 0.34 11.42 12.11
N GLU A 17 0.19 12.59 11.49
CA GLU A 17 0.60 13.88 12.04
C GLU A 17 -0.23 14.30 13.27
N GLN A 18 -1.54 14.06 13.29
CA GLN A 18 -2.43 14.40 14.41
C GLN A 18 -2.03 13.75 15.73
N HIS A 19 -1.33 12.62 15.70
CA HIS A 19 -0.97 11.82 16.86
C HIS A 19 0.53 11.83 17.17
N SER A 20 1.34 12.53 16.35
CA SER A 20 2.77 12.65 16.57
C SER A 20 3.11 13.79 17.55
N THR A 21 4.22 13.64 18.26
CA THR A 21 4.78 14.69 19.14
C THR A 21 5.66 15.66 18.37
N SER A 22 6.26 15.19 17.27
CA SER A 22 7.05 16.03 16.36
C SER A 22 7.01 15.47 14.94
N LYS A 23 7.27 16.35 13.98
CA LYS A 23 7.41 16.02 12.55
C LYS A 23 8.65 16.71 11.99
N GLU A 24 9.45 15.96 11.25
CA GLU A 24 10.57 16.46 10.47
C GLU A 24 10.50 15.94 9.05
N ASP A 25 10.48 16.82 8.06
CA ASP A 25 10.52 16.45 6.65
C ASP A 25 11.99 16.44 6.19
N ILE A 26 12.44 15.29 5.68
CA ILE A 26 13.80 15.09 5.22
C ILE A 26 13.82 14.48 3.83
N ILE A 27 14.95 14.62 3.13
CA ILE A 27 15.22 13.94 1.87
C ILE A 27 16.27 12.87 2.14
N LEU A 28 15.94 11.64 1.84
CA LEU A 28 16.87 10.50 1.90
C LEU A 28 17.49 10.30 0.52
N GLU A 29 18.81 10.31 0.46
CA GLU A 29 19.55 9.99 -0.75
C GLU A 29 19.72 8.47 -0.88
N THR A 30 19.44 7.92 -2.05
CA THR A 30 19.61 6.50 -2.35
C THR A 30 20.37 6.31 -3.67
N PRO A 31 20.97 5.15 -3.93
CA PRO A 31 21.55 4.83 -5.22
C PRO A 31 20.56 4.89 -6.40
N TYR A 32 19.27 4.93 -6.08
CA TYR A 32 18.16 4.94 -7.04
C TYR A 32 17.50 6.32 -7.20
N GLY A 33 17.92 7.32 -6.40
CA GLY A 33 17.41 8.69 -6.40
C GLY A 33 16.98 9.17 -5.02
N GLU A 34 16.63 10.43 -4.95
CA GLU A 34 16.18 11.12 -3.74
C GLU A 34 14.74 10.78 -3.40
N VAL A 35 14.46 10.61 -2.11
CA VAL A 35 13.14 10.26 -1.58
C VAL A 35 12.77 11.18 -0.43
N PRO A 36 11.75 12.04 -0.59
CA PRO A 36 11.22 12.83 0.51
C PRO A 36 10.41 11.93 1.46
N VAL A 37 10.69 12.04 2.75
CA VAL A 37 9.95 11.33 3.81
C VAL A 37 9.67 12.28 4.96
N SER A 38 8.61 11.98 5.73
CA SER A 38 8.30 12.66 6.99
C SER A 38 8.61 11.72 8.15
N CYS A 39 9.51 12.13 9.02
CA CYS A 39 9.81 11.44 10.27
C CYS A 39 8.86 11.93 11.34
N LEU A 40 7.99 11.06 11.83
CA LEU A 40 7.01 11.35 12.87
C LEU A 40 7.44 10.66 14.16
N GLU A 41 7.59 11.41 15.23
CA GLU A 41 7.92 10.85 16.55
C GLU A 41 6.67 10.71 17.40
N PHE A 42 6.65 9.67 18.21
CA PHE A 42 5.57 9.36 19.16
C PHE A 42 6.16 9.21 20.56
N GLU A 43 5.31 9.21 21.54
CA GLU A 43 5.73 8.87 22.91
C GLU A 43 6.42 7.50 22.94
N SER A 44 7.37 7.31 23.88
CA SER A 44 8.12 6.05 24.07
C SER A 44 9.15 5.72 22.98
N ASP A 45 9.83 6.70 22.39
CA ASP A 45 10.91 6.49 21.39
C ASP A 45 10.46 5.77 20.10
N LYS A 46 9.17 5.80 19.79
CA LYS A 46 8.63 5.20 18.57
C LYS A 46 8.60 6.20 17.45
N LYS A 47 8.91 5.75 16.22
CA LYS A 47 8.96 6.59 15.02
C LYS A 47 8.20 5.94 13.88
N ILE A 48 7.48 6.75 13.12
CA ILE A 48 6.98 6.40 11.80
C ILE A 48 7.82 7.15 10.77
N ILE A 49 8.34 6.42 9.80
CA ILE A 49 8.90 7.00 8.59
C ILE A 49 7.80 6.95 7.54
N PHE A 50 7.13 8.08 7.38
CA PHE A 50 6.04 8.21 6.42
C PHE A 50 6.59 8.56 5.04
N LEU A 51 6.26 7.72 4.05
CA LEU A 51 6.65 7.91 2.67
C LEU A 51 5.41 8.13 1.81
N GLN A 52 5.30 9.32 1.24
CA GLN A 52 4.29 9.61 0.25
C GLN A 52 4.66 8.95 -1.08
N ARG A 53 3.95 7.87 -1.44
CA ARG A 53 4.26 7.01 -2.60
C ARG A 53 4.51 7.78 -3.89
N HIS A 54 3.75 8.82 -4.13
CA HIS A 54 3.79 9.62 -5.35
C HIS A 54 4.70 10.86 -5.26
N HIS A 55 5.48 11.01 -4.17
CA HIS A 55 6.39 12.13 -3.89
C HIS A 55 5.73 13.53 -3.88
N GLY A 56 4.58 13.67 -3.25
CA GLY A 56 4.02 14.95 -2.79
C GLY A 56 3.70 15.97 -3.87
N LYS A 57 4.44 17.07 -3.92
CA LYS A 57 4.14 18.25 -4.73
C LYS A 57 4.08 18.00 -6.25
N VAL A 58 4.78 17.02 -6.75
CA VAL A 58 4.72 16.56 -8.15
C VAL A 58 4.24 15.13 -8.13
N MET A 59 2.92 14.96 -8.14
CA MET A 59 2.32 13.62 -8.15
C MET A 59 2.76 12.84 -9.38
N ARG A 60 3.63 11.86 -9.17
CA ARG A 60 4.06 10.94 -10.23
C ARG A 60 2.94 9.94 -10.51
N PRO A 61 2.59 9.69 -11.78
CA PRO A 61 1.64 8.65 -12.10
C PRO A 61 2.18 7.26 -11.70
N PRO A 62 1.32 6.26 -11.49
CA PRO A 62 1.72 4.94 -10.94
C PRO A 62 2.88 4.26 -11.67
N HIS A 63 2.98 4.40 -12.99
CA HIS A 63 4.03 3.79 -13.81
C HIS A 63 5.39 4.52 -13.72
N GLU A 64 5.40 5.76 -13.20
CA GLU A 64 6.61 6.59 -13.02
C GLU A 64 7.11 6.61 -11.57
N ILE A 65 6.47 5.89 -10.67
CA ILE A 65 6.91 5.79 -9.28
C ILE A 65 8.25 5.05 -9.22
N ASN A 66 9.23 5.67 -8.57
CA ASN A 66 10.52 5.04 -8.31
C ASN A 66 10.43 4.12 -7.08
N HIS A 67 9.85 2.93 -7.26
CA HIS A 67 9.67 1.97 -6.18
C HIS A 67 11.00 1.50 -5.57
N LYS A 68 12.08 1.41 -6.38
CA LYS A 68 13.41 1.05 -5.85
C LYS A 68 13.93 2.10 -4.88
N ALA A 69 13.89 3.38 -5.25
CA ALA A 69 14.30 4.45 -4.35
C ALA A 69 13.45 4.45 -3.08
N ASN A 70 12.13 4.33 -3.22
CA ASN A 70 11.18 4.36 -2.09
C ASN A 70 11.46 3.27 -1.07
N ILE A 71 11.58 2.02 -1.49
CA ILE A 71 11.80 0.89 -0.57
C ILE A 71 13.22 0.93 0.00
N PHE A 72 14.23 1.28 -0.81
CA PHE A 72 15.59 1.40 -0.34
C PHE A 72 15.77 2.53 0.70
N ALA A 73 15.08 3.66 0.52
CA ALA A 73 15.09 4.74 1.50
C ALA A 73 14.54 4.31 2.87
N LEU A 74 13.45 3.53 2.89
CA LEU A 74 12.91 2.97 4.13
C LEU A 74 13.89 1.97 4.77
N TYR A 75 14.55 1.15 3.96
CA TYR A 75 15.59 0.24 4.42
C TYR A 75 16.74 1.00 5.12
N GLU A 76 17.32 2.01 4.46
CA GLU A 76 18.38 2.85 5.02
C GLU A 76 17.93 3.64 6.27
N ALA A 77 16.67 4.02 6.33
CA ALA A 77 16.09 4.65 7.54
C ALA A 77 15.94 3.66 8.71
N GLY A 78 16.24 2.38 8.49
CA GLY A 78 16.22 1.34 9.52
C GLY A 78 14.81 1.00 10.00
N VAL A 79 13.82 0.98 9.11
CA VAL A 79 12.48 0.52 9.46
C VAL A 79 12.50 -0.99 9.74
N GLU A 80 11.77 -1.41 10.75
CA GLU A 80 11.68 -2.81 11.16
C GLU A 80 10.58 -3.56 10.39
N ALA A 81 9.61 -2.82 9.83
CA ALA A 81 8.55 -3.33 8.97
C ALA A 81 7.97 -2.21 8.11
N ILE A 82 7.22 -2.57 7.07
CA ILE A 82 6.50 -1.64 6.20
C ILE A 82 5.01 -1.96 6.23
N LEU A 83 4.18 -0.95 6.51
CA LEU A 83 2.75 -0.97 6.26
C LEU A 83 2.43 -0.08 5.07
N SER A 84 1.97 -0.67 4.00
CA SER A 84 1.51 0.07 2.83
C SER A 84 -0.01 0.27 2.89
N ILE A 85 -0.48 1.43 2.45
CA ILE A 85 -1.90 1.77 2.41
C ILE A 85 -2.25 2.10 0.97
N CYS A 86 -3.19 1.33 0.41
CA CYS A 86 -3.50 1.33 -1.01
C CYS A 86 -4.98 1.59 -1.25
N SER A 87 -5.30 2.64 -2.01
CA SER A 87 -6.62 2.77 -2.61
C SER A 87 -6.77 1.78 -3.76
N VAL A 88 -7.88 1.04 -3.78
CA VAL A 88 -8.15 0.00 -4.77
C VAL A 88 -9.58 0.11 -5.31
N GLY A 89 -9.75 -0.36 -6.55
CA GLY A 89 -11.06 -0.65 -7.11
C GLY A 89 -11.56 -2.01 -6.63
N ALA A 90 -12.76 -2.05 -6.04
CA ALA A 90 -13.37 -3.28 -5.57
C ALA A 90 -13.90 -4.14 -6.72
N ILE A 91 -13.53 -5.42 -6.74
CA ILE A 91 -14.05 -6.43 -7.66
C ILE A 91 -14.98 -7.36 -6.89
N ALA A 92 -14.57 -7.82 -5.72
CA ALA A 92 -15.37 -8.68 -4.85
C ALA A 92 -16.61 -7.93 -4.33
N LYS A 93 -17.78 -8.58 -4.42
CA LYS A 93 -19.08 -7.97 -4.05
C LYS A 93 -19.22 -7.64 -2.57
N ASP A 94 -18.49 -8.34 -1.71
CA ASP A 94 -18.44 -8.17 -0.27
C ASP A 94 -17.33 -7.20 0.19
N PHE A 95 -16.67 -6.52 -0.75
CA PHE A 95 -15.68 -5.48 -0.48
C PHE A 95 -16.14 -4.14 -1.09
N GLN A 96 -17.15 -3.56 -0.49
CA GLN A 96 -17.81 -2.36 -1.01
C GLN A 96 -16.96 -1.08 -0.82
N PRO A 97 -17.13 -0.06 -1.66
CA PRO A 97 -16.50 1.25 -1.45
C PRO A 97 -16.76 1.78 -0.03
N GLY A 98 -15.69 2.31 0.59
CA GLY A 98 -15.70 2.74 1.98
C GLY A 98 -15.24 1.67 2.99
N GLN A 99 -15.07 0.43 2.58
CA GLN A 99 -14.53 -0.63 3.45
C GLN A 99 -13.00 -0.70 3.38
N ILE A 100 -12.42 -1.21 4.47
CA ILE A 100 -11.00 -1.54 4.56
C ILE A 100 -10.84 -3.05 4.70
N ASP A 101 -9.84 -3.60 4.04
CA ASP A 101 -9.37 -4.96 4.22
C ASP A 101 -7.83 -4.99 4.12
N PHE A 102 -7.21 -6.14 4.09
CA PHE A 102 -5.77 -6.30 3.89
C PHE A 102 -5.45 -7.23 2.72
N ALA A 103 -4.25 -7.10 2.16
CA ALA A 103 -3.79 -8.03 1.16
C ALA A 103 -3.25 -9.31 1.82
N ASN A 104 -3.72 -10.48 1.37
CA ASN A 104 -3.17 -11.77 1.75
C ASN A 104 -2.41 -12.45 0.60
N GLN A 105 -2.73 -12.09 -0.64
CA GLN A 105 -2.05 -12.53 -1.85
C GLN A 105 -2.07 -11.42 -2.91
N TYR A 106 -1.27 -11.57 -3.95
CA TYR A 106 -1.35 -10.72 -5.12
C TYR A 106 -1.14 -11.51 -6.42
N ILE A 107 -1.62 -10.94 -7.52
CA ILE A 107 -1.38 -11.41 -8.88
C ILE A 107 -0.73 -10.28 -9.65
N ASP A 108 0.44 -10.53 -10.25
CA ASP A 108 1.16 -9.57 -11.09
C ASP A 108 1.54 -10.21 -12.42
N PHE A 109 0.80 -9.87 -13.46
CA PHE A 109 1.06 -10.26 -14.85
C PHE A 109 1.50 -9.05 -15.69
N SER A 110 2.00 -7.99 -15.05
CA SER A 110 2.44 -6.77 -15.77
C SER A 110 3.66 -6.99 -16.68
N GLY A 111 4.40 -8.08 -16.47
CA GLY A 111 5.62 -8.38 -17.22
C GLY A 111 6.82 -7.51 -16.83
N LEU A 112 6.69 -6.63 -15.84
CA LEU A 112 7.76 -5.77 -15.39
C LEU A 112 8.55 -6.43 -14.25
N ALA A 113 9.81 -6.72 -14.51
CA ALA A 113 10.74 -7.16 -13.47
C ALA A 113 10.96 -6.02 -12.46
N MET A 114 10.84 -6.34 -11.17
CA MET A 114 11.11 -5.41 -10.09
C MET A 114 12.06 -6.10 -9.11
N SER A 115 13.34 -5.74 -9.15
CA SER A 115 14.40 -6.36 -8.36
C SER A 115 15.55 -5.40 -8.13
N PHE A 116 16.20 -5.50 -6.97
CA PHE A 116 17.49 -4.86 -6.70
C PHE A 116 18.66 -5.65 -7.30
N HIS A 117 18.48 -6.96 -7.49
CA HIS A 117 19.49 -7.89 -7.99
C HIS A 117 19.44 -7.96 -9.53
N ASN A 118 20.35 -7.24 -10.20
CA ASN A 118 20.43 -7.24 -11.67
C ASN A 118 21.55 -8.15 -12.20
N ASP A 119 22.58 -8.40 -11.39
CA ASP A 119 23.81 -9.08 -11.79
C ASP A 119 23.99 -10.45 -11.12
N GLU A 120 23.08 -10.83 -10.24
CA GLU A 120 23.12 -12.08 -9.49
C GLU A 120 21.81 -12.86 -9.65
N ALA A 121 21.90 -14.17 -9.73
CA ALA A 121 20.73 -15.06 -9.83
C ALA A 121 20.14 -15.33 -8.43
N ILE A 122 19.56 -14.32 -7.81
CA ILE A 122 18.88 -14.42 -6.51
C ILE A 122 17.38 -14.62 -6.75
N PHE A 123 16.82 -15.69 -6.14
CA PHE A 123 15.40 -16.03 -6.25
C PHE A 123 14.72 -15.86 -4.89
N THR A 124 13.96 -14.78 -4.74
CA THR A 124 13.22 -14.49 -3.52
C THR A 124 11.89 -15.24 -3.51
N SER A 125 11.64 -16.00 -2.44
CA SER A 125 10.37 -16.72 -2.28
C SER A 125 9.21 -15.77 -1.99
N MET A 126 8.14 -15.88 -2.76
CA MET A 126 6.91 -15.10 -2.60
C MET A 126 5.70 -15.99 -2.25
N THR A 127 5.93 -17.16 -1.67
CA THR A 127 4.85 -18.06 -1.21
C THR A 127 3.97 -17.39 -0.15
N SER A 128 4.60 -16.64 0.76
CA SER A 128 3.94 -15.81 1.77
C SER A 128 4.45 -14.37 1.61
N PRO A 129 3.86 -13.59 0.70
CA PRO A 129 4.40 -12.26 0.37
C PRO A 129 4.17 -11.21 1.46
N PHE A 130 3.21 -11.46 2.36
CA PHE A 130 2.85 -10.54 3.44
C PHE A 130 3.19 -11.15 4.80
N ASP A 131 3.57 -10.30 5.75
CA ASP A 131 3.87 -10.72 7.11
C ASP A 131 2.60 -11.20 7.83
N SER A 132 2.63 -12.44 8.28
CA SER A 132 1.47 -13.09 8.88
C SER A 132 1.08 -12.48 10.22
N ASN A 133 2.05 -12.01 11.00
CA ASN A 133 1.80 -11.40 12.30
C ASN A 133 1.16 -10.01 12.15
N MET A 134 1.70 -9.18 11.25
CA MET A 134 1.08 -7.90 10.91
C MET A 134 -0.35 -8.09 10.36
N ASN A 135 -0.56 -9.08 9.47
CA ASN A 135 -1.89 -9.37 8.94
C ASN A 135 -2.87 -9.82 10.03
N GLN A 136 -2.43 -10.58 11.03
CA GLN A 136 -3.26 -10.95 12.18
C GLN A 136 -3.64 -9.73 13.03
N ILE A 137 -2.69 -8.82 13.28
CA ILE A 137 -2.95 -7.57 13.98
C ILE A 137 -3.96 -6.71 13.21
N ILE A 138 -3.77 -6.55 11.91
CA ILE A 138 -4.69 -5.81 11.04
C ILE A 138 -6.09 -6.41 11.12
N LYS A 139 -6.19 -7.74 10.96
CA LYS A 139 -7.45 -8.46 11.03
C LYS A 139 -8.20 -8.26 12.35
N ALA A 140 -7.48 -8.15 13.46
CA ALA A 140 -8.06 -7.93 14.77
C ALA A 140 -8.58 -6.49 14.96
N ASN A 141 -8.12 -5.53 14.15
CA ASN A 141 -8.46 -4.11 14.27
C ASN A 141 -9.41 -3.61 13.17
N ILE A 142 -9.77 -4.46 12.20
CA ILE A 142 -10.72 -4.13 11.12
C ILE A 142 -11.95 -5.02 11.19
N VAL A 143 -13.11 -4.40 11.14
CA VAL A 143 -14.40 -5.13 11.17
C VAL A 143 -14.59 -5.90 9.85
N SER A 144 -14.88 -7.21 9.96
CA SER A 144 -15.23 -8.07 8.82
C SER A 144 -14.13 -8.26 7.77
N SER A 145 -12.85 -8.08 8.14
CA SER A 145 -11.74 -8.32 7.22
C SER A 145 -11.52 -9.83 6.99
N VAL A 146 -11.29 -10.20 5.74
CA VAL A 146 -11.07 -11.62 5.33
C VAL A 146 -9.73 -11.83 4.65
N GLY A 147 -9.10 -10.74 4.21
CA GLY A 147 -7.89 -10.76 3.38
C GLY A 147 -8.22 -10.95 1.89
N ARG A 148 -7.63 -10.13 1.03
CA ARG A 148 -7.95 -10.05 -0.39
C ARG A 148 -6.78 -10.39 -1.28
N THR A 149 -7.07 -10.97 -2.43
CA THR A 149 -6.12 -11.11 -3.53
C THR A 149 -6.08 -9.81 -4.34
N TYR A 150 -4.95 -9.12 -4.26
CA TYR A 150 -4.73 -7.87 -5.00
C TYR A 150 -4.25 -8.17 -6.42
N TRP A 151 -4.88 -7.56 -7.43
CA TRP A 151 -4.40 -7.59 -8.82
C TRP A 151 -3.62 -6.32 -9.13
N LEU A 152 -2.41 -6.48 -9.69
CA LEU A 152 -1.64 -5.35 -10.19
C LEU A 152 -2.04 -5.00 -11.62
N ALA A 153 -2.69 -3.86 -11.80
CA ALA A 153 -2.82 -3.20 -13.10
C ALA A 153 -1.63 -2.28 -13.36
N GLN A 154 -1.25 -2.14 -14.61
CA GLN A 154 -0.09 -1.31 -14.97
C GLN A 154 -0.38 0.18 -14.79
N GLY A 155 -1.60 0.62 -15.12
CA GLY A 155 -1.96 2.03 -15.20
C GLY A 155 -1.28 2.76 -16.38
N PRO A 156 -1.39 4.09 -16.50
CA PRO A 156 -2.17 4.97 -15.61
C PRO A 156 -3.67 4.98 -15.89
N GLN A 157 -4.13 4.31 -16.95
CA GLN A 157 -5.55 4.20 -17.27
C GLN A 157 -6.22 3.18 -16.32
N TYR A 158 -7.47 3.45 -15.98
CA TYR A 158 -8.33 2.46 -15.32
C TYR A 158 -8.69 1.34 -16.30
N GLU A 159 -8.96 0.18 -15.74
CA GLU A 159 -9.29 -1.03 -16.47
C GLU A 159 -10.63 -0.90 -17.19
N THR A 160 -10.77 -1.60 -18.28
CA THR A 160 -12.06 -1.81 -18.96
C THR A 160 -12.91 -2.84 -18.20
N PRO A 161 -14.25 -2.87 -18.36
CA PRO A 161 -15.08 -3.92 -17.78
C PRO A 161 -14.67 -5.34 -18.23
N ALA A 162 -14.13 -5.50 -19.45
CA ALA A 162 -13.66 -6.79 -19.96
C ALA A 162 -12.38 -7.25 -19.24
N GLU A 163 -11.46 -6.34 -18.96
CA GLU A 163 -10.28 -6.61 -18.14
C GLU A 163 -10.68 -7.01 -16.72
N ILE A 164 -11.61 -6.28 -16.09
CA ILE A 164 -12.12 -6.61 -14.75
C ILE A 164 -12.80 -7.97 -14.71
N ASN A 165 -13.56 -8.35 -15.76
CA ASN A 165 -14.12 -9.70 -15.87
C ASN A 165 -13.02 -10.78 -15.90
N SER A 166 -11.93 -10.52 -16.62
CA SER A 166 -10.78 -11.43 -16.69
C SER A 166 -10.05 -11.51 -15.36
N ILE A 167 -9.85 -10.38 -14.69
CA ILE A 167 -9.21 -10.29 -13.37
C ILE A 167 -10.02 -11.09 -12.34
N GLU A 168 -11.33 -10.91 -12.27
CA GLU A 168 -12.21 -11.67 -11.36
C GLU A 168 -12.15 -13.16 -11.66
N PHE A 169 -12.21 -13.55 -12.93
CA PHE A 169 -12.11 -14.95 -13.35
C PHE A 169 -10.78 -15.61 -12.90
N LEU A 170 -9.68 -14.85 -12.89
CA LEU A 170 -8.36 -15.27 -12.45
C LEU A 170 -8.16 -15.17 -10.92
N GLY A 171 -9.17 -14.76 -10.16
CA GLY A 171 -9.16 -14.71 -8.71
C GLY A 171 -8.73 -13.39 -8.09
N GLY A 172 -8.64 -12.31 -8.87
CA GLY A 172 -8.42 -10.97 -8.34
C GLY A 172 -9.69 -10.42 -7.69
N GLU A 173 -9.58 -9.92 -6.45
CA GLU A 173 -10.69 -9.42 -5.65
C GLU A 173 -10.67 -7.89 -5.51
N ALA A 174 -9.49 -7.29 -5.66
CA ALA A 174 -9.25 -5.86 -5.66
C ALA A 174 -8.20 -5.52 -6.70
N VAL A 175 -8.32 -4.38 -7.37
CA VAL A 175 -7.37 -3.92 -8.39
C VAL A 175 -6.72 -2.61 -8.01
N GLY A 176 -5.41 -2.50 -8.21
CA GLY A 176 -4.63 -1.29 -8.01
C GLY A 176 -3.32 -1.32 -8.79
N MET A 177 -2.51 -0.26 -8.68
CA MET A 177 -1.42 -0.01 -9.62
C MET A 177 -0.01 0.00 -8.99
N THR A 178 0.16 -0.37 -7.70
CA THR A 178 1.41 -0.08 -7.00
C THR A 178 1.98 -1.21 -6.16
N MET A 179 1.22 -1.75 -5.22
CA MET A 179 1.67 -2.54 -4.07
C MET A 179 2.55 -3.77 -4.39
N PRO A 180 2.26 -4.61 -5.40
CA PRO A 180 3.11 -5.75 -5.70
C PRO A 180 4.56 -5.41 -6.04
N ARG A 181 4.81 -4.20 -6.55
CA ARG A 181 6.18 -3.71 -6.81
C ARG A 181 6.92 -3.40 -5.51
N GLU A 182 6.20 -2.90 -4.50
CA GLU A 182 6.74 -2.59 -3.18
C GLU A 182 7.08 -3.85 -2.39
N VAL A 183 6.15 -4.79 -2.30
CA VAL A 183 6.34 -6.03 -1.52
C VAL A 183 7.45 -6.92 -2.09
N LYS A 184 7.62 -6.97 -3.41
CA LYS A 184 8.75 -7.69 -4.04
C LYS A 184 10.09 -7.14 -3.58
N LEU A 185 10.25 -5.83 -3.62
CA LEU A 185 11.48 -5.14 -3.20
C LEU A 185 11.70 -5.24 -1.69
N ALA A 186 10.65 -5.13 -0.88
CA ALA A 186 10.74 -5.32 0.56
C ALA A 186 11.19 -6.74 0.92
N ALA A 187 10.69 -7.75 0.21
CA ALA A 187 11.08 -9.15 0.40
C ALA A 187 12.56 -9.40 0.08
N GLU A 188 13.12 -8.78 -0.97
CA GLU A 188 14.54 -8.87 -1.28
C GLU A 188 15.44 -8.27 -0.19
N LEU A 189 14.96 -7.25 0.52
CA LEU A 189 15.66 -6.63 1.65
C LEU A 189 15.29 -7.25 3.00
N HIS A 190 14.52 -8.33 3.00
CA HIS A 190 14.04 -9.04 4.21
C HIS A 190 13.26 -8.13 5.18
N ILE A 191 12.55 -7.14 4.66
CA ILE A 191 11.70 -6.26 5.47
C ILE A 191 10.29 -6.84 5.54
N PRO A 192 9.75 -7.17 6.72
CA PRO A 192 8.35 -7.55 6.88
C PRO A 192 7.42 -6.51 6.27
N TYR A 193 6.45 -6.95 5.48
CA TYR A 193 5.57 -6.06 4.75
C TYR A 193 4.13 -6.52 4.83
N SER A 194 3.20 -5.59 5.04
CA SER A 194 1.76 -5.80 4.92
C SER A 194 1.09 -4.63 4.22
N ALA A 195 -0.11 -4.84 3.71
CA ALA A 195 -0.84 -3.80 3.00
C ALA A 195 -2.30 -3.74 3.45
N LEU A 196 -2.74 -2.53 3.83
CA LEU A 196 -4.14 -2.16 3.96
C LEU A 196 -4.70 -1.79 2.58
N LEU A 197 -5.88 -2.28 2.29
CA LEU A 197 -6.61 -1.99 1.06
C LEU A 197 -7.85 -1.17 1.41
N ILE A 198 -7.93 0.04 0.87
CA ILE A 198 -9.11 0.90 0.99
C ILE A 198 -9.90 0.77 -0.29
N SER A 199 -11.09 0.20 -0.20
CA SER A 199 -12.03 0.19 -1.31
C SER A 199 -12.51 1.61 -1.57
N SER A 200 -11.93 2.30 -2.52
CA SER A 200 -12.25 3.69 -2.84
C SER A 200 -13.38 3.82 -3.86
N ASN A 201 -13.55 2.82 -4.70
CA ASN A 201 -14.56 2.78 -5.75
C ASN A 201 -14.85 1.33 -6.14
N TRP A 202 -15.95 1.08 -6.80
CA TRP A 202 -16.15 -0.13 -7.58
C TRP A 202 -15.20 -0.14 -8.78
N ALA A 203 -14.59 -1.28 -9.08
CA ALA A 203 -13.87 -1.46 -10.33
C ALA A 203 -14.82 -1.32 -11.54
N ALA A 204 -14.27 -1.07 -12.72
CA ALA A 204 -15.07 -0.83 -13.92
C ALA A 204 -16.10 -1.94 -14.18
N GLY A 205 -17.35 -1.56 -14.33
CA GLY A 205 -18.46 -2.49 -14.55
C GLY A 205 -18.98 -3.20 -13.30
N ARG A 206 -18.47 -2.90 -12.09
CA ARG A 206 -18.85 -3.57 -10.83
C ARG A 206 -19.84 -2.81 -9.97
N ASP A 207 -20.08 -1.53 -10.25
CA ASP A 207 -21.11 -0.76 -9.52
C ASP A 207 -22.50 -1.38 -9.74
N PRO A 208 -23.15 -1.90 -8.68
CA PRO A 208 -24.46 -2.54 -8.82
C PRO A 208 -25.57 -1.58 -9.29
N GLY A 209 -25.44 -0.29 -8.98
CA GLY A 209 -26.39 0.74 -9.36
C GLY A 209 -26.13 1.32 -10.74
N ASN A 210 -24.87 1.34 -11.19
CA ASN A 210 -24.46 1.95 -12.45
C ASN A 210 -23.24 1.26 -13.08
N PRO A 211 -23.40 0.12 -13.76
CA PRO A 211 -22.29 -0.61 -14.38
C PRO A 211 -21.55 0.18 -15.48
N ARG A 212 -22.08 1.34 -15.89
CA ARG A 212 -21.44 2.25 -16.84
C ARG A 212 -20.85 3.49 -16.21
N ALA A 213 -20.77 3.54 -14.87
CA ALA A 213 -20.14 4.64 -14.15
C ALA A 213 -18.70 4.85 -14.66
N LYS A 214 -18.37 6.13 -14.90
CA LYS A 214 -17.00 6.51 -15.21
C LYS A 214 -16.22 6.65 -13.91
N LEU A 215 -15.03 6.09 -13.87
CA LEU A 215 -14.12 6.26 -12.74
C LEU A 215 -13.41 7.62 -12.89
N VAL A 216 -13.47 8.44 -11.85
CA VAL A 216 -12.82 9.75 -11.78
C VAL A 216 -11.89 9.78 -10.57
N HIS A 217 -10.65 10.23 -10.76
CA HIS A 217 -9.62 10.21 -9.72
C HIS A 217 -9.99 11.02 -8.45
N GLU A 218 -10.70 12.12 -8.61
CA GLU A 218 -11.15 12.97 -7.50
C GLU A 218 -12.15 12.26 -6.58
N GLU A 219 -13.07 11.46 -7.14
CA GLU A 219 -14.04 10.67 -6.37
C GLU A 219 -13.33 9.55 -5.59
N VAL A 220 -12.34 8.91 -6.22
CA VAL A 220 -11.49 7.89 -5.62
C VAL A 220 -10.74 8.45 -4.40
N SER A 221 -10.20 9.66 -4.52
CA SER A 221 -9.43 10.31 -3.44
C SER A 221 -10.29 10.73 -2.25
N SER A 222 -11.52 11.19 -2.48
CA SER A 222 -12.41 11.68 -1.41
C SER A 222 -12.92 10.56 -0.51
N GLN A 223 -13.14 9.37 -1.02
CA GLN A 223 -13.62 8.23 -0.24
C GLN A 223 -12.52 7.59 0.64
N ALA A 224 -11.26 7.71 0.25
CA ALA A 224 -10.13 7.21 1.04
C ALA A 224 -9.99 7.92 2.41
N ASN A 225 -10.59 9.09 2.57
CA ASN A 225 -10.53 9.87 3.82
C ASN A 225 -11.48 9.39 4.93
N LEU A 226 -12.43 8.52 4.62
CA LEU A 226 -13.50 8.12 5.58
C LEU A 226 -13.03 7.08 6.62
N GLN A 227 -11.82 6.55 6.53
CA GLN A 227 -11.37 5.40 7.31
C GLN A 227 -10.16 5.69 8.22
N HIS A 228 -9.92 6.97 8.50
CA HIS A 228 -8.71 7.42 9.20
C HIS A 228 -8.49 6.75 10.57
N GLU A 229 -9.54 6.64 11.37
CA GLU A 229 -9.44 6.07 12.72
C GLU A 229 -9.06 4.58 12.70
N GLN A 230 -9.62 3.80 11.79
CA GLN A 230 -9.29 2.37 11.67
C GLN A 230 -7.86 2.15 11.17
N ILE A 231 -7.41 2.96 10.21
CA ILE A 231 -6.04 2.92 9.70
C ILE A 231 -5.06 3.24 10.84
N TYR A 232 -5.33 4.31 11.60
CA TYR A 232 -4.49 4.68 12.72
C TYR A 232 -4.48 3.60 13.83
N ALA A 233 -5.63 2.98 14.11
CA ALA A 233 -5.71 1.87 15.05
C ALA A 233 -4.81 0.70 14.61
N CYS A 234 -4.78 0.35 13.33
CA CYS A 234 -3.89 -0.67 12.79
C CYS A 234 -2.41 -0.26 12.93
N ILE A 235 -2.06 0.97 12.55
CA ILE A 235 -0.69 1.51 12.70
C ILE A 235 -0.23 1.41 14.16
N ASN A 236 -1.05 1.91 15.09
CA ASN A 236 -0.74 1.92 16.51
C ASN A 236 -0.60 0.49 17.07
N ALA A 237 -1.51 -0.41 16.72
CA ALA A 237 -1.46 -1.81 17.15
C ALA A 237 -0.20 -2.53 16.64
N ILE A 238 0.22 -2.29 15.38
CA ILE A 238 1.47 -2.82 14.82
C ILE A 238 2.68 -2.27 15.59
N MET A 239 2.71 -0.96 15.86
CA MET A 239 3.81 -0.34 16.61
C MET A 239 3.90 -0.79 18.06
N GLN A 240 2.78 -1.14 18.68
CA GLN A 240 2.77 -1.65 20.06
C GLN A 240 3.22 -3.11 20.18
N ASN A 241 3.13 -3.87 19.11
CA ASN A 241 3.53 -5.27 19.10
C ASN A 241 5.08 -5.37 19.07
N ASN A 242 5.64 -6.00 20.06
CA ASN A 242 7.07 -6.35 20.08
C ASN A 242 7.23 -7.66 19.30
N HIS A 243 7.86 -7.58 18.13
CA HIS A 243 8.31 -8.76 17.37
C HIS A 243 9.36 -9.53 18.14
#